data_7f0f38bb08e1c32441fe9e396ff064c5
#
_entry.id   7f0f38bb08e1c32441fe9e396ff064c5
#
_cell.length_a   1.000
_cell.length_b   1.000
_cell.length_c   1.000
_cell.angle_alpha   90.00
_cell.angle_beta   90.00
_cell.angle_gamma   90.00
#
_symmetry.space_group_name_H-M   'P 1'
#
loop_
_entity.id
_entity.type
_entity.pdbx_description
1 polymer ?
#
loop_
_entity_poly.entity_id
_entity_poly.type
_entity_poly.pdbx_seq_one_letter_code
_entity_poly.pdbx_strand_id
1 'polypeptide(L)'
;MRAFLKYFVVSTILCLVPGVALADNNPPPNTCTAVSFPAPQGGTLAATLCMPSTPTSTIMVLMAGSNYNHTYWDFPYAPETYNFRRAMNAAGYATLVVDRLGTGASTRPPSATLTATGSVLALHQIVGAVRQGLPGAQPFAKIITGGHSLSSGVAVIEASTHHDVDGVLLTGFSHSLDTAGTLAVVATYHSAAEDPQFAGQGLDAGYLTTKPGTRAADFYGAGDYDPGVLATDEATKEVFSLTEYPDGLTSTQPPETNLIDVPVLIVDGSADKLCLNACASTATLAAEEAPYFCPAARLRTFVLPGSGHSVNLARNTAAYQAAVRDWLAAMF
;
A
#
# COMPACT_ATOMS: atom_id res chain seq x y z
N MET A 1 40.00 92.03 -0.40
CA MET A 1 40.50 90.63 -0.36
C MET A 1 39.32 89.70 -0.13
N ARG A 2 38.84 88.98 -1.17
CA ARG A 2 37.70 88.08 -1.06
C ARG A 2 38.26 86.65 -1.27
N ALA A 3 38.14 85.75 -0.26
CA ALA A 3 38.55 84.36 -0.29
C ALA A 3 37.42 83.53 -0.92
N PHE A 4 37.74 82.79 -1.99
CA PHE A 4 36.87 81.80 -2.63
C PHE A 4 37.06 80.42 -1.96
N LEU A 5 35.97 79.96 -1.34
CA LEU A 5 35.91 78.56 -0.77
C LEU A 5 35.45 77.61 -1.86
N LYS A 6 36.28 76.68 -2.25
CA LYS A 6 35.97 75.60 -3.23
C LYS A 6 35.35 74.43 -2.47
N TYR A 7 34.10 74.12 -2.76
CA TYR A 7 33.48 72.84 -2.28
C TYR A 7 33.85 71.72 -3.21
N PHE A 8 34.47 70.66 -2.64
CA PHE A 8 34.64 69.36 -3.28
C PHE A 8 33.38 68.51 -3.02
N VAL A 9 32.64 68.14 -4.06
CA VAL A 9 31.57 67.15 -3.99
C VAL A 9 32.19 65.80 -4.25
N VAL A 10 32.22 64.96 -3.22
CA VAL A 10 32.59 63.53 -3.34
C VAL A 10 31.33 62.75 -3.70
N SER A 11 31.23 62.30 -4.98
CA SER A 11 30.16 61.35 -5.41
C SER A 11 30.53 59.93 -5.03
N THR A 12 29.85 59.39 -4.05
CA THR A 12 29.95 57.98 -3.69
C THR A 12 29.10 57.14 -4.66
N ILE A 13 29.76 56.41 -5.55
CA ILE A 13 29.09 55.43 -6.40
C ILE A 13 28.80 54.19 -5.57
N LEU A 14 27.53 53.94 -5.27
CA LEU A 14 27.04 52.73 -4.64
C LEU A 14 26.95 51.63 -5.70
N CYS A 15 27.91 50.71 -5.73
CA CYS A 15 27.82 49.49 -6.56
C CYS A 15 26.78 48.54 -5.96
N LEU A 16 25.58 48.51 -6.56
CA LEU A 16 24.61 47.45 -6.33
C LEU A 16 25.18 46.12 -6.89
N VAL A 17 25.62 45.22 -6.00
CA VAL A 17 25.91 43.84 -6.35
C VAL A 17 24.56 43.14 -6.47
N PRO A 18 24.21 42.56 -7.63
CA PRO A 18 23.00 41.75 -7.72
C PRO A 18 23.15 40.53 -6.80
N GLY A 19 22.28 40.46 -5.78
CA GLY A 19 22.16 39.31 -4.91
C GLY A 19 21.81 38.09 -5.76
N VAL A 20 22.72 37.14 -5.83
CA VAL A 20 22.43 35.80 -6.35
C VAL A 20 21.44 35.18 -5.37
N ALA A 21 20.17 35.08 -5.76
CA ALA A 21 19.20 34.26 -5.04
C ALA A 21 19.74 32.84 -5.05
N LEU A 22 20.15 32.34 -3.90
CA LEU A 22 20.44 30.93 -3.71
C LEU A 22 19.13 30.20 -4.03
N ALA A 23 19.15 29.40 -5.09
CA ALA A 23 18.04 28.50 -5.38
C ALA A 23 17.82 27.63 -4.13
N ASP A 24 16.58 27.63 -3.65
CA ASP A 24 16.18 26.80 -2.54
C ASP A 24 16.37 25.35 -3.00
N ASN A 25 17.43 24.68 -2.54
CA ASN A 25 17.77 23.30 -2.92
C ASN A 25 16.90 22.26 -2.23
N ASN A 26 15.84 22.68 -1.54
CA ASN A 26 14.84 21.76 -1.03
C ASN A 26 14.06 21.18 -2.23
N PRO A 27 14.04 19.84 -2.37
CA PRO A 27 13.21 19.25 -3.40
C PRO A 27 11.76 19.67 -3.19
N PRO A 28 10.98 19.91 -4.26
CA PRO A 28 9.57 20.24 -4.12
C PRO A 28 8.87 19.16 -3.28
N PRO A 29 7.89 19.54 -2.44
CA PRO A 29 7.16 18.55 -1.64
C PRO A 29 6.50 17.52 -2.57
N ASN A 30 6.41 16.27 -2.10
CA ASN A 30 5.67 15.22 -2.80
C ASN A 30 4.25 15.71 -3.10
N THR A 31 3.83 15.62 -4.36
CA THR A 31 2.49 16.04 -4.77
C THR A 31 1.58 14.82 -4.85
N CYS A 32 0.41 14.92 -4.20
CA CYS A 32 -0.63 13.89 -4.27
C CYS A 32 -1.87 14.46 -4.96
N THR A 33 -2.45 13.69 -5.86
CA THR A 33 -3.64 14.04 -6.64
C THR A 33 -4.65 12.91 -6.56
N ALA A 34 -5.90 13.24 -6.23
CA ALA A 34 -6.99 12.28 -6.32
C ALA A 34 -7.27 11.93 -7.77
N VAL A 35 -7.38 10.65 -8.06
CA VAL A 35 -7.74 10.11 -9.37
C VAL A 35 -8.85 9.08 -9.22
N SER A 36 -9.58 8.80 -10.28
CA SER A 36 -10.64 7.81 -10.25
C SER A 36 -10.64 6.98 -11.54
N PHE A 37 -11.09 5.74 -11.42
CA PHE A 37 -11.19 4.81 -12.54
C PHE A 37 -12.62 4.26 -12.58
N PRO A 38 -13.19 4.00 -13.77
CA PRO A 38 -14.43 3.21 -13.85
C PRO A 38 -14.15 1.80 -13.35
N ALA A 39 -15.06 1.23 -12.58
CA ALA A 39 -14.94 -0.16 -12.16
C ALA A 39 -15.57 -1.09 -13.20
N PRO A 40 -14.94 -2.24 -13.55
CA PRO A 40 -15.49 -3.18 -14.54
C PRO A 40 -16.89 -3.69 -14.20
N GLN A 41 -17.21 -3.81 -12.91
CA GLN A 41 -18.54 -4.22 -12.44
C GLN A 41 -19.55 -3.06 -12.32
N GLY A 42 -19.15 -1.85 -12.71
CA GLY A 42 -19.91 -0.61 -12.55
C GLY A 42 -19.49 0.18 -11.31
N GLY A 43 -19.76 1.48 -11.36
CA GLY A 43 -19.31 2.43 -10.34
C GLY A 43 -17.89 2.94 -10.58
N THR A 44 -17.26 3.46 -9.52
CA THR A 44 -15.99 4.18 -9.57
C THR A 44 -15.04 3.68 -8.48
N LEU A 45 -13.79 3.47 -8.85
CA LEU A 45 -12.68 3.23 -7.95
C LEU A 45 -12.00 4.56 -7.64
N ALA A 46 -11.85 4.89 -6.37
CA ALA A 46 -11.10 6.04 -5.91
C ALA A 46 -9.63 5.65 -5.66
N ALA A 47 -8.72 6.55 -6.01
CA ALA A 47 -7.30 6.35 -5.76
C ALA A 47 -6.60 7.69 -5.53
N THR A 48 -5.42 7.63 -4.93
CA THR A 48 -4.52 8.78 -4.76
C THR A 48 -3.18 8.48 -5.42
N LEU A 49 -2.85 9.26 -6.44
CA LEU A 49 -1.54 9.27 -7.08
C LEU A 49 -0.62 10.22 -6.33
N CYS A 50 0.50 9.73 -5.81
CA CYS A 50 1.52 10.57 -5.19
C CYS A 50 2.85 10.42 -5.94
N MET A 51 3.35 11.55 -6.43
CA MET A 51 4.63 11.64 -7.13
C MET A 51 5.76 11.99 -6.15
N PRO A 52 6.93 11.37 -6.26
CA PRO A 52 8.11 11.79 -5.51
C PRO A 52 8.61 13.16 -6.01
N SER A 53 9.47 13.80 -5.23
CA SER A 53 10.10 15.07 -5.60
C SER A 53 11.03 14.97 -6.81
N THR A 54 11.54 13.77 -7.10
CA THR A 54 12.37 13.48 -8.28
C THR A 54 11.56 12.75 -9.35
N PRO A 55 11.79 13.05 -10.65
CA PRO A 55 11.15 12.29 -11.72
C PRO A 55 11.42 10.79 -11.60
N THR A 56 10.39 9.97 -11.82
CA THR A 56 10.50 8.51 -11.79
C THR A 56 9.67 7.89 -12.90
N SER A 57 10.12 6.76 -13.40
CA SER A 57 9.35 5.90 -14.31
C SER A 57 8.81 4.64 -13.63
N THR A 58 8.97 4.54 -12.31
CA THR A 58 8.54 3.38 -11.51
C THR A 58 7.43 3.78 -10.55
N ILE A 59 6.35 3.03 -10.55
CA ILE A 59 5.18 3.24 -9.68
C ILE A 59 4.79 1.96 -8.95
N MET A 60 4.33 2.11 -7.72
CA MET A 60 3.68 1.05 -6.96
C MET A 60 2.16 1.29 -6.95
N VAL A 61 1.37 0.32 -7.40
CA VAL A 61 -0.09 0.30 -7.29
C VAL A 61 -0.46 -0.54 -6.08
N LEU A 62 -1.02 0.09 -5.06
CA LEU A 62 -1.18 -0.47 -3.72
C LEU A 62 -2.66 -0.64 -3.35
N MET A 63 -3.07 -1.84 -2.97
CA MET A 63 -4.42 -2.17 -2.50
C MET A 63 -4.36 -2.82 -1.12
N ALA A 64 -5.24 -2.37 -0.22
CA ALA A 64 -5.34 -2.90 1.13
C ALA A 64 -6.22 -4.16 1.20
N GLY A 65 -6.07 -4.95 2.25
CA GLY A 65 -6.82 -6.18 2.49
C GLY A 65 -8.25 -5.96 2.96
N SER A 66 -8.88 -7.04 3.41
CA SER A 66 -10.18 -6.99 4.08
C SER A 66 -10.12 -6.08 5.31
N ASN A 67 -11.20 -5.37 5.59
CA ASN A 67 -11.30 -4.42 6.72
C ASN A 67 -10.37 -3.22 6.67
N TYR A 68 -9.74 -2.94 5.52
CA TYR A 68 -8.85 -1.81 5.30
C TYR A 68 -9.23 -1.05 4.03
N ASN A 69 -8.88 0.23 3.98
CA ASN A 69 -8.92 1.10 2.81
C ASN A 69 -7.54 1.71 2.56
N HIS A 70 -7.46 2.76 1.75
CA HIS A 70 -6.21 3.46 1.44
C HIS A 70 -5.39 3.87 2.67
N THR A 71 -6.02 4.07 3.84
CA THR A 71 -5.30 4.49 5.05
C THR A 71 -4.30 3.45 5.54
N TYR A 72 -4.43 2.18 5.17
CA TYR A 72 -3.41 1.17 5.48
C TYR A 72 -2.04 1.52 4.89
N TRP A 73 -2.00 2.01 3.65
CA TRP A 73 -0.78 2.41 2.96
C TRP A 73 -0.40 3.87 3.18
N ASP A 74 -1.39 4.75 3.40
CA ASP A 74 -1.24 6.19 3.65
C ASP A 74 -1.66 6.54 5.09
N PHE A 75 -1.03 5.87 6.05
CA PHE A 75 -1.44 5.91 7.46
C PHE A 75 -1.25 7.30 8.05
N PRO A 76 -2.29 7.90 8.67
CA PRO A 76 -2.26 9.30 9.08
C PRO A 76 -1.57 9.55 10.43
N TYR A 77 -1.48 8.55 11.33
CA TYR A 77 -0.82 8.70 12.62
C TYR A 77 0.69 8.52 12.48
N ALA A 78 1.48 9.42 13.07
CA ALA A 78 2.96 9.45 13.01
C ALA A 78 3.48 9.08 11.59
N PRO A 79 3.10 9.86 10.56
CA PRO A 79 3.24 9.45 9.16
C PRO A 79 4.70 9.35 8.70
N GLU A 80 5.65 9.91 9.40
CA GLU A 80 7.08 9.71 9.16
C GLU A 80 7.55 8.30 9.51
N THR A 81 6.80 7.57 10.34
CA THR A 81 7.10 6.19 10.76
C THR A 81 6.20 5.18 10.05
N TYR A 82 4.86 5.38 10.09
CA TYR A 82 3.88 4.36 9.72
C TYR A 82 3.31 4.54 8.32
N ASN A 83 3.66 5.62 7.61
CA ASN A 83 3.12 5.88 6.28
C ASN A 83 4.02 5.27 5.19
N PHE A 84 3.65 4.07 4.73
CA PHE A 84 4.38 3.36 3.69
C PHE A 84 4.48 4.15 2.38
N ARG A 85 3.38 4.75 1.94
CA ARG A 85 3.34 5.57 0.73
C ARG A 85 4.39 6.69 0.80
N ARG A 86 4.48 7.42 1.92
CA ARG A 86 5.49 8.48 2.10
C ARG A 86 6.91 7.94 2.08
N ALA A 87 7.15 6.78 2.71
CA ALA A 87 8.47 6.14 2.71
C ALA A 87 8.92 5.74 1.30
N MET A 88 8.02 5.24 0.46
CA MET A 88 8.30 4.89 -0.93
C MET A 88 8.49 6.15 -1.80
N ASN A 89 7.66 7.19 -1.63
CA ASN A 89 7.86 8.46 -2.34
C ASN A 89 9.19 9.12 -1.95
N ALA A 90 9.58 9.09 -0.68
CA ALA A 90 10.88 9.59 -0.23
C ALA A 90 12.06 8.81 -0.83
N ALA A 91 11.85 7.54 -1.16
CA ALA A 91 12.82 6.68 -1.86
C ALA A 91 12.82 6.86 -3.39
N GLY A 92 11.99 7.74 -3.95
CA GLY A 92 11.96 8.07 -5.39
C GLY A 92 10.96 7.25 -6.21
N TYR A 93 10.06 6.50 -5.60
CA TYR A 93 9.02 5.73 -6.28
C TYR A 93 7.68 6.47 -6.26
N ALA A 94 6.97 6.53 -7.38
CA ALA A 94 5.59 6.98 -7.39
C ALA A 94 4.69 5.91 -6.73
N THR A 95 3.55 6.34 -6.19
CA THR A 95 2.58 5.43 -5.59
C THR A 95 1.16 5.79 -6.03
N LEU A 96 0.37 4.78 -6.33
CA LEU A 96 -1.06 4.87 -6.55
C LEU A 96 -1.75 4.00 -5.51
N VAL A 97 -2.34 4.63 -4.50
CA VAL A 97 -3.06 3.91 -3.44
C VAL A 97 -4.53 3.88 -3.80
N VAL A 98 -5.09 2.67 -3.91
CA VAL A 98 -6.43 2.42 -4.46
C VAL A 98 -7.36 1.89 -3.38
N ASP A 99 -8.56 2.47 -3.27
CA ASP A 99 -9.67 1.87 -2.55
C ASP A 99 -10.36 0.84 -3.44
N ARG A 100 -10.49 -0.42 -2.97
CA ARG A 100 -11.28 -1.45 -3.68
C ARG A 100 -12.76 -1.05 -3.73
N LEU A 101 -13.53 -1.61 -4.63
CA LEU A 101 -14.99 -1.48 -4.55
C LEU A 101 -15.48 -1.93 -3.18
N GLY A 102 -16.46 -1.22 -2.64
CA GLY A 102 -16.99 -1.46 -1.31
C GLY A 102 -16.22 -0.76 -0.18
N THR A 103 -15.04 -0.18 -0.44
CA THR A 103 -14.20 0.42 0.59
C THR A 103 -13.90 1.90 0.32
N GLY A 104 -13.54 2.63 1.37
CA GLY A 104 -13.08 4.02 1.31
C GLY A 104 -14.00 4.95 0.53
N ALA A 105 -13.44 5.67 -0.44
CA ALA A 105 -14.16 6.58 -1.31
C ALA A 105 -14.66 5.93 -2.63
N SER A 106 -14.41 4.63 -2.83
CA SER A 106 -14.92 3.88 -3.96
C SER A 106 -16.42 3.59 -3.82
N THR A 107 -17.07 3.32 -4.96
CA THR A 107 -18.50 2.93 -4.95
C THR A 107 -18.70 1.69 -4.08
N ARG A 108 -19.79 1.70 -3.29
CA ARG A 108 -20.26 0.56 -2.49
C ARG A 108 -21.46 -0.09 -3.18
N PRO A 109 -21.24 -1.13 -4.01
CA PRO A 109 -22.32 -1.89 -4.63
C PRO A 109 -22.95 -2.86 -3.62
N PRO A 110 -24.01 -3.59 -3.95
CA PRO A 110 -24.49 -4.70 -3.12
C PRO A 110 -23.34 -5.66 -2.78
N SER A 111 -23.18 -6.02 -1.50
CA SER A 111 -22.07 -6.83 -1.00
C SER A 111 -21.88 -8.16 -1.75
N ALA A 112 -23.01 -8.78 -2.17
CA ALA A 112 -23.00 -10.04 -2.93
C ALA A 112 -22.32 -9.94 -4.29
N THR A 113 -22.07 -8.73 -4.81
CA THR A 113 -21.39 -8.51 -6.10
C THR A 113 -19.87 -8.28 -5.96
N LEU A 114 -19.38 -8.16 -4.72
CA LEU A 114 -17.96 -8.01 -4.45
C LEU A 114 -17.28 -9.39 -4.54
N THR A 115 -16.29 -9.50 -5.43
CA THR A 115 -15.49 -10.72 -5.61
C THR A 115 -14.02 -10.37 -5.79
N ALA A 116 -13.12 -11.29 -5.48
CA ALA A 116 -11.69 -11.10 -5.77
C ALA A 116 -11.45 -11.02 -7.28
N THR A 117 -12.14 -11.83 -8.09
CA THR A 117 -12.08 -11.75 -9.56
C THR A 117 -12.45 -10.35 -10.06
N GLY A 118 -13.46 -9.73 -9.48
CA GLY A 118 -13.80 -8.34 -9.78
C GLY A 118 -12.71 -7.35 -9.43
N SER A 119 -12.03 -7.55 -8.31
CA SER A 119 -10.89 -6.73 -7.90
C SER A 119 -9.66 -6.97 -8.80
N VAL A 120 -9.45 -8.19 -9.30
CA VAL A 120 -8.41 -8.52 -10.30
C VAL A 120 -8.64 -7.76 -11.61
N LEU A 121 -9.86 -7.81 -12.15
CA LEU A 121 -10.22 -7.06 -13.37
C LEU A 121 -10.05 -5.55 -13.19
N ALA A 122 -10.40 -5.03 -12.00
CA ALA A 122 -10.21 -3.63 -11.66
C ALA A 122 -8.70 -3.26 -11.60
N LEU A 123 -7.87 -4.10 -10.99
CA LEU A 123 -6.43 -3.89 -10.91
C LEU A 123 -5.79 -3.92 -12.30
N HIS A 124 -6.12 -4.90 -13.13
CA HIS A 124 -5.67 -4.99 -14.52
C HIS A 124 -6.02 -3.72 -15.34
N GLN A 125 -7.26 -3.23 -15.22
CA GLN A 125 -7.67 -1.99 -15.86
C GLN A 125 -6.86 -0.77 -15.37
N ILE A 126 -6.57 -0.69 -14.07
CA ILE A 126 -5.73 0.35 -13.48
C ILE A 126 -4.30 0.26 -14.01
N VAL A 127 -3.71 -0.94 -14.07
CA VAL A 127 -2.38 -1.18 -14.64
C VAL A 127 -2.31 -0.70 -16.09
N GLY A 128 -3.31 -1.03 -16.91
CA GLY A 128 -3.43 -0.53 -18.28
C GLY A 128 -3.48 1.00 -18.38
N ALA A 129 -4.23 1.66 -17.49
CA ALA A 129 -4.28 3.13 -17.44
C ALA A 129 -2.94 3.73 -17.01
N VAL A 130 -2.28 3.15 -16.02
CA VAL A 130 -0.94 3.58 -15.55
C VAL A 130 0.11 3.46 -16.65
N ARG A 131 0.07 2.41 -17.47
CA ARG A 131 0.93 2.24 -18.65
C ARG A 131 0.71 3.31 -19.71
N GLN A 132 -0.52 3.82 -19.85
CA GLN A 132 -0.85 4.88 -20.81
C GLN A 132 -0.56 6.29 -20.29
N GLY A 133 -0.38 6.44 -18.99
CA GLY A 133 -0.21 7.72 -18.29
C GLY A 133 -1.47 8.17 -17.59
N LEU A 134 -1.30 8.77 -16.41
CA LEU A 134 -2.39 9.30 -15.58
C LEU A 134 -2.44 10.83 -15.66
N PRO A 135 -3.57 11.47 -15.30
CA PRO A 135 -3.62 12.92 -15.23
C PRO A 135 -2.50 13.50 -14.37
N GLY A 136 -1.65 14.33 -14.96
CA GLY A 136 -0.48 14.92 -14.29
C GLY A 136 0.77 14.02 -14.20
N ALA A 137 0.74 12.81 -14.78
CA ALA A 137 1.90 11.93 -14.82
C ALA A 137 2.12 11.33 -16.21
N GLN A 138 3.37 11.17 -16.59
CA GLN A 138 3.77 10.46 -17.82
C GLN A 138 3.53 8.94 -17.66
N PRO A 139 3.49 8.19 -18.76
CA PRO A 139 3.47 6.73 -18.72
C PRO A 139 4.60 6.16 -17.84
N PHE A 140 4.27 5.17 -17.02
CA PHE A 140 5.26 4.48 -16.20
C PHE A 140 5.83 3.26 -16.91
N ALA A 141 7.15 3.16 -16.92
CA ALA A 141 7.86 2.04 -17.54
C ALA A 141 7.86 0.79 -16.65
N LYS A 142 7.83 1.00 -15.33
CA LYS A 142 7.82 -0.09 -14.33
C LYS A 142 6.62 0.06 -13.41
N ILE A 143 5.80 -0.98 -13.35
CA ILE A 143 4.61 -1.06 -12.48
C ILE A 143 4.77 -2.24 -11.54
N ILE A 144 4.76 -1.94 -10.24
CA ILE A 144 4.80 -2.93 -9.18
C ILE A 144 3.41 -2.95 -8.52
N THR A 145 2.72 -4.08 -8.55
CA THR A 145 1.50 -4.23 -7.76
C THR A 145 1.85 -4.62 -6.34
N GLY A 146 1.18 -4.01 -5.38
CA GLY A 146 1.35 -4.30 -3.96
C GLY A 146 0.02 -4.59 -3.28
N GLY A 147 -0.09 -5.78 -2.69
CA GLY A 147 -1.26 -6.21 -1.92
C GLY A 147 -0.96 -6.38 -0.44
N HIS A 148 -2.02 -6.26 0.37
CA HIS A 148 -2.03 -6.73 1.74
C HIS A 148 -3.15 -7.76 1.90
N SER A 149 -2.87 -8.91 2.52
CA SER A 149 -3.86 -9.94 2.85
C SER A 149 -4.69 -10.35 1.61
N LEU A 150 -6.01 -10.20 1.61
CA LEU A 150 -6.88 -10.47 0.46
C LEU A 150 -6.35 -9.82 -0.83
N SER A 151 -5.87 -8.59 -0.77
CA SER A 151 -5.34 -7.91 -1.96
C SER A 151 -3.96 -8.42 -2.39
N SER A 152 -3.23 -9.15 -1.54
CA SER A 152 -2.08 -9.94 -2.00
C SER A 152 -2.54 -11.07 -2.94
N GLY A 153 -3.63 -11.76 -2.60
CA GLY A 153 -4.25 -12.75 -3.49
C GLY A 153 -4.71 -12.12 -4.82
N VAL A 154 -5.32 -10.94 -4.77
CA VAL A 154 -5.69 -10.18 -5.99
C VAL A 154 -4.46 -9.88 -6.85
N ALA A 155 -3.35 -9.42 -6.26
CA ALA A 155 -2.11 -9.14 -6.99
C ALA A 155 -1.47 -10.40 -7.58
N VAL A 156 -1.55 -11.55 -6.88
CA VAL A 156 -1.11 -12.86 -7.41
C VAL A 156 -1.90 -13.24 -8.66
N ILE A 157 -3.24 -13.24 -8.55
CA ILE A 157 -4.11 -13.66 -9.67
C ILE A 157 -3.96 -12.70 -10.86
N GLU A 158 -3.84 -11.41 -10.60
CA GLU A 158 -3.64 -10.42 -11.67
C GLU A 158 -2.32 -10.68 -12.40
N ALA A 159 -1.20 -10.77 -11.68
CA ALA A 159 0.11 -10.97 -12.27
C ALA A 159 0.24 -12.31 -13.01
N SER A 160 -0.35 -13.40 -12.47
CA SER A 160 -0.34 -14.73 -13.08
C SER A 160 -1.22 -14.85 -14.33
N THR A 161 -2.28 -14.03 -14.41
CA THR A 161 -3.26 -14.08 -15.51
C THR A 161 -2.91 -13.12 -16.64
N HIS A 162 -2.48 -11.90 -16.31
CA HIS A 162 -2.36 -10.81 -17.29
C HIS A 162 -0.91 -10.52 -17.70
N HIS A 163 0.09 -10.87 -16.89
CA HIS A 163 1.52 -10.68 -17.21
C HIS A 163 1.89 -9.25 -17.66
N ASP A 164 1.23 -8.24 -17.10
CA ASP A 164 1.38 -6.83 -17.53
C ASP A 164 2.02 -5.92 -16.47
N VAL A 165 2.41 -6.50 -15.33
CA VAL A 165 3.18 -5.84 -14.27
C VAL A 165 4.66 -6.21 -14.35
N ASP A 166 5.52 -5.44 -13.66
CA ASP A 166 6.97 -5.67 -13.65
C ASP A 166 7.46 -6.27 -12.32
N GLY A 167 6.61 -6.30 -11.30
CA GLY A 167 6.93 -6.90 -10.01
C GLY A 167 5.73 -6.95 -9.07
N VAL A 168 5.82 -7.80 -8.05
CA VAL A 168 4.71 -8.04 -7.10
C VAL A 168 5.22 -7.98 -5.66
N LEU A 169 4.62 -7.12 -4.85
CA LEU A 169 4.80 -7.06 -3.40
C LEU A 169 3.60 -7.69 -2.71
N LEU A 170 3.82 -8.75 -1.94
CA LEU A 170 2.80 -9.45 -1.18
C LEU A 170 3.06 -9.24 0.31
N THR A 171 2.10 -8.73 1.06
CA THR A 171 2.20 -8.60 2.51
C THR A 171 1.05 -9.35 3.19
N GLY A 172 1.35 -10.09 4.27
CA GLY A 172 0.35 -10.94 4.90
C GLY A 172 -0.15 -12.03 3.95
N PHE A 173 0.77 -12.72 3.25
CA PHE A 173 0.47 -13.76 2.28
C PHE A 173 1.41 -14.95 2.45
N SER A 174 0.84 -16.15 2.53
CA SER A 174 1.58 -17.41 2.48
C SER A 174 0.68 -18.52 1.95
N HIS A 175 1.27 -19.55 1.31
CA HIS A 175 0.57 -20.79 0.98
C HIS A 175 0.27 -21.63 2.23
N SER A 176 0.96 -21.38 3.33
CA SER A 176 0.78 -22.06 4.62
C SER A 176 -0.20 -21.32 5.52
N LEU A 177 -1.49 -21.30 5.13
CA LEU A 177 -2.54 -20.67 5.93
C LEU A 177 -2.80 -21.46 7.22
N ASP A 178 -2.76 -20.76 8.37
CA ASP A 178 -3.21 -21.32 9.65
C ASP A 178 -4.74 -21.28 9.74
N THR A 179 -5.36 -22.45 9.62
CA THR A 179 -6.83 -22.58 9.65
C THR A 179 -7.41 -22.14 10.99
N ALA A 180 -6.75 -22.44 12.11
CA ALA A 180 -7.25 -22.09 13.43
C ALA A 180 -7.18 -20.58 13.67
N GLY A 181 -6.06 -19.95 13.30
CA GLY A 181 -5.89 -18.51 13.32
C GLY A 181 -6.89 -17.80 12.41
N THR A 182 -7.10 -18.30 11.19
CA THR A 182 -8.08 -17.77 10.25
C THR A 182 -9.49 -17.82 10.83
N LEU A 183 -9.92 -18.96 11.39
CA LEU A 183 -11.23 -19.08 12.02
C LEU A 183 -11.38 -18.17 13.25
N ALA A 184 -10.33 -17.97 14.02
CA ALA A 184 -10.35 -17.04 15.16
C ALA A 184 -10.58 -15.59 14.70
N VAL A 185 -9.94 -15.14 13.60
CA VAL A 185 -10.17 -13.81 13.02
C VAL A 185 -11.60 -13.71 12.46
N VAL A 186 -12.07 -14.70 11.70
CA VAL A 186 -13.43 -14.70 11.12
C VAL A 186 -14.49 -14.62 12.22
N ALA A 187 -14.28 -15.23 13.40
CA ALA A 187 -15.21 -15.16 14.53
C ALA A 187 -15.35 -13.76 15.15
N THR A 188 -14.42 -12.85 14.85
CA THR A 188 -14.50 -11.43 15.27
C THR A 188 -15.32 -10.56 14.32
N TYR A 189 -15.67 -11.06 13.14
CA TYR A 189 -16.48 -10.32 12.19
C TYR A 189 -17.94 -10.26 12.61
N HIS A 190 -18.58 -9.14 12.28
CA HIS A 190 -20.01 -8.95 12.45
C HIS A 190 -20.58 -8.08 11.32
N SER A 191 -21.92 -7.96 11.25
CA SER A 191 -22.55 -7.10 10.28
C SER A 191 -22.09 -5.64 10.45
N ALA A 192 -21.63 -5.01 9.38
CA ALA A 192 -21.26 -3.61 9.40
C ALA A 192 -22.45 -2.69 9.76
N ALA A 193 -23.68 -3.09 9.42
CA ALA A 193 -24.88 -2.33 9.77
C ALA A 193 -25.11 -2.24 11.30
N GLU A 194 -24.53 -3.17 12.07
CA GLU A 194 -24.60 -3.21 13.54
C GLU A 194 -23.39 -2.51 14.20
N ASP A 195 -22.36 -2.17 13.43
CA ASP A 195 -21.17 -1.51 13.95
C ASP A 195 -21.42 0.00 14.13
N PRO A 196 -21.04 0.59 15.27
CA PRO A 196 -21.26 2.02 15.52
C PRO A 196 -20.65 2.95 14.47
N GLN A 197 -19.56 2.53 13.79
CA GLN A 197 -18.89 3.34 12.77
C GLN A 197 -19.65 3.34 11.44
N PHE A 198 -20.39 2.28 11.13
CA PHE A 198 -21.07 2.09 9.85
C PHE A 198 -22.58 2.14 9.93
N ALA A 199 -23.13 2.14 11.14
CA ALA A 199 -24.56 2.21 11.39
C ALA A 199 -25.18 3.43 10.68
N GLY A 200 -26.31 3.22 9.99
CA GLY A 200 -27.01 4.27 9.25
C GLY A 200 -26.43 4.60 7.86
N GLN A 201 -25.37 3.94 7.41
CA GLN A 201 -24.82 4.13 6.05
C GLN A 201 -25.57 3.36 4.95
N GLY A 202 -26.62 2.61 5.29
CA GLY A 202 -27.44 1.87 4.32
C GLY A 202 -26.76 0.63 3.72
N LEU A 203 -25.75 0.09 4.41
CA LEU A 203 -25.06 -1.13 4.00
C LEU A 203 -25.98 -2.34 4.16
N ASP A 204 -25.98 -3.25 3.18
CA ASP A 204 -26.70 -4.50 3.28
C ASP A 204 -26.02 -5.48 4.26
N ALA A 205 -26.71 -6.53 4.66
CA ALA A 205 -26.29 -7.45 5.70
C ALA A 205 -25.04 -8.29 5.34
N GLY A 206 -24.62 -8.32 4.08
CA GLY A 206 -23.43 -9.03 3.63
C GLY A 206 -22.15 -8.22 3.79
N TYR A 207 -22.24 -6.94 4.08
CA TYR A 207 -21.09 -6.14 4.49
C TYR A 207 -20.71 -6.46 5.93
N LEU A 208 -19.47 -6.88 6.11
CA LEU A 208 -18.89 -7.25 7.41
C LEU A 208 -17.75 -6.29 7.79
N THR A 209 -17.48 -6.22 9.08
CA THR A 209 -16.31 -5.54 9.65
C THR A 209 -15.86 -6.25 10.93
N THR A 210 -14.70 -5.87 11.48
CA THR A 210 -14.25 -6.37 12.78
C THR A 210 -15.07 -5.75 13.92
N LYS A 211 -15.42 -6.55 14.93
CA LYS A 211 -16.01 -6.04 16.18
C LYS A 211 -15.08 -5.02 16.81
N PRO A 212 -15.61 -3.94 17.42
CA PRO A 212 -14.78 -2.95 18.10
C PRO A 212 -13.83 -3.59 19.11
N GLY A 213 -12.55 -3.19 19.08
CA GLY A 213 -11.53 -3.64 20.02
C GLY A 213 -10.88 -5.00 19.74
N THR A 214 -11.24 -5.68 18.64
CA THR A 214 -10.65 -7.01 18.34
C THR A 214 -9.37 -6.92 17.50
N ARG A 215 -9.13 -5.81 16.78
CA ARG A 215 -8.03 -5.67 15.81
C ARG A 215 -6.65 -5.92 16.39
N ALA A 216 -6.41 -5.52 17.67
CA ALA A 216 -5.15 -5.80 18.33
C ALA A 216 -4.85 -7.30 18.41
N ALA A 217 -5.86 -8.11 18.76
CA ALA A 217 -5.74 -9.56 18.84
C ALA A 217 -5.76 -10.22 17.45
N ASP A 218 -6.36 -9.60 16.45
CA ASP A 218 -6.51 -10.18 15.11
C ASP A 218 -5.29 -9.95 14.24
N PHE A 219 -4.72 -8.74 14.25
CA PHE A 219 -3.76 -8.31 13.22
C PHE A 219 -2.40 -7.89 13.75
N TYR A 220 -2.20 -7.81 15.07
CA TYR A 220 -0.92 -7.37 15.64
C TYR A 220 -0.24 -8.48 16.43
N GLY A 221 1.08 -8.43 16.49
CA GLY A 221 1.86 -9.20 17.45
C GLY A 221 1.65 -8.68 18.87
N ALA A 222 1.81 -9.52 19.87
CA ALA A 222 1.62 -9.14 21.26
C ALA A 222 2.57 -8.01 21.66
N GLY A 223 2.02 -6.83 21.95
CA GLY A 223 2.79 -5.63 22.31
C GLY A 223 3.51 -4.94 21.15
N ASP A 224 3.33 -5.38 19.91
CA ASP A 224 3.99 -4.81 18.72
C ASP A 224 3.16 -3.68 18.06
N TYR A 225 2.51 -2.88 18.85
CA TYR A 225 1.80 -1.70 18.34
C TYR A 225 1.94 -0.50 19.27
N ASP A 226 1.95 0.68 18.68
CA ASP A 226 1.76 1.94 19.38
C ASP A 226 0.25 2.10 19.68
N PRO A 227 -0.17 2.49 20.89
CA PRO A 227 -1.57 2.75 21.20
C PRO A 227 -2.26 3.74 20.25
N GLY A 228 -1.53 4.74 19.75
CA GLY A 228 -2.06 5.70 18.77
C GLY A 228 -2.24 5.06 17.39
N VAL A 229 -1.39 4.09 17.01
CA VAL A 229 -1.59 3.29 15.80
C VAL A 229 -2.86 2.46 15.92
N LEU A 230 -3.04 1.71 17.02
CA LEU A 230 -4.23 0.88 17.21
C LEU A 230 -5.51 1.73 17.25
N ALA A 231 -5.49 2.87 17.94
CA ALA A 231 -6.65 3.77 18.00
C ALA A 231 -7.00 4.33 16.61
N THR A 232 -6.00 4.67 15.80
CA THR A 232 -6.21 5.14 14.42
C THR A 232 -6.71 4.02 13.52
N ASP A 233 -6.15 2.81 13.64
CA ASP A 233 -6.55 1.64 12.88
C ASP A 233 -8.02 1.25 13.18
N GLU A 234 -8.43 1.27 14.44
CA GLU A 234 -9.85 1.08 14.81
C GLU A 234 -10.74 2.18 14.24
N ALA A 235 -10.30 3.43 14.25
CA ALA A 235 -11.07 4.57 13.74
C ALA A 235 -11.16 4.59 12.20
N THR A 236 -10.23 3.96 11.50
CA THR A 236 -10.17 3.93 10.04
C THR A 236 -10.47 2.53 9.46
N LYS A 237 -10.93 1.59 10.29
CA LYS A 237 -11.34 0.25 9.82
C LYS A 237 -12.39 0.37 8.72
N GLU A 238 -12.49 -0.67 7.90
CA GLU A 238 -13.37 -0.65 6.73
C GLU A 238 -14.25 -1.90 6.69
N VAL A 239 -15.15 -1.92 5.74
CA VAL A 239 -16.04 -3.03 5.44
C VAL A 239 -15.48 -3.92 4.34
N PHE A 240 -15.98 -5.14 4.24
CA PHE A 240 -15.67 -6.10 3.18
C PHE A 240 -16.83 -7.08 3.03
N SER A 241 -16.76 -7.99 2.05
CA SER A 241 -17.72 -9.08 1.90
C SER A 241 -17.03 -10.43 1.91
N LEU A 242 -17.65 -11.43 2.55
CA LEU A 242 -17.14 -12.81 2.50
C LEU A 242 -17.18 -13.41 1.09
N THR A 243 -17.94 -12.83 0.17
CA THR A 243 -17.97 -13.26 -1.23
C THR A 243 -16.65 -13.03 -1.97
N GLU A 244 -15.74 -12.23 -1.40
CA GLU A 244 -14.39 -12.01 -1.95
C GLU A 244 -13.42 -13.16 -1.62
N TYR A 245 -13.69 -14.01 -0.62
CA TYR A 245 -12.75 -15.05 -0.20
C TYR A 245 -12.72 -16.30 -1.10
N PRO A 246 -13.85 -16.86 -1.59
CA PRO A 246 -13.80 -18.12 -2.33
C PRO A 246 -12.92 -18.09 -3.57
N ASP A 247 -12.98 -17.01 -4.34
CA ASP A 247 -12.13 -16.83 -5.53
C ASP A 247 -10.78 -16.20 -5.19
N GLY A 248 -10.67 -15.38 -4.15
CA GLY A 248 -9.41 -14.84 -3.65
C GLY A 248 -8.45 -15.92 -3.16
N LEU A 249 -8.96 -16.98 -2.53
CA LEU A 249 -8.16 -18.10 -2.05
C LEU A 249 -7.58 -18.97 -3.18
N THR A 250 -8.02 -18.82 -4.42
CA THR A 250 -7.40 -19.49 -5.57
C THR A 250 -5.94 -19.03 -5.75
N SER A 251 -5.59 -17.83 -5.28
CA SER A 251 -4.21 -17.33 -5.29
C SER A 251 -3.20 -18.24 -4.59
N THR A 252 -3.64 -19.04 -3.61
CA THR A 252 -2.80 -19.99 -2.87
C THR A 252 -2.86 -21.41 -3.45
N GLN A 253 -3.55 -21.62 -4.56
CA GLN A 253 -3.68 -22.93 -5.19
C GLN A 253 -2.75 -23.04 -6.39
N PRO A 254 -1.99 -24.13 -6.53
CA PRO A 254 -1.21 -24.37 -7.75
C PRO A 254 -2.11 -24.41 -9.00
N PRO A 255 -1.68 -23.85 -10.14
CA PRO A 255 -0.33 -23.30 -10.39
C PRO A 255 -0.19 -21.76 -10.24
N GLU A 256 -1.12 -21.07 -9.60
CA GLU A 256 -1.25 -19.60 -9.67
C GLU A 256 0.09 -18.86 -9.50
N THR A 257 0.76 -19.01 -8.37
CA THR A 257 2.03 -18.29 -8.11
C THR A 257 3.18 -18.75 -9.00
N ASN A 258 3.13 -20.00 -9.52
CA ASN A 258 4.14 -20.51 -10.45
C ASN A 258 4.07 -19.88 -11.85
N LEU A 259 2.96 -19.23 -12.18
CA LEU A 259 2.77 -18.52 -13.44
C LEU A 259 3.32 -17.08 -13.38
N ILE A 260 3.69 -16.57 -12.22
CA ILE A 260 4.27 -15.24 -12.08
C ILE A 260 5.71 -15.26 -12.57
N ASP A 261 6.01 -14.49 -13.62
CA ASP A 261 7.32 -14.47 -14.31
C ASP A 261 8.12 -13.17 -14.04
N VAL A 262 7.70 -12.37 -13.07
CA VAL A 262 8.33 -11.13 -12.62
C VAL A 262 8.78 -11.22 -11.16
N PRO A 263 9.72 -10.36 -10.69
CA PRO A 263 10.20 -10.40 -9.31
C PRO A 263 9.08 -10.30 -8.28
N VAL A 264 9.13 -11.17 -7.27
CA VAL A 264 8.19 -11.19 -6.15
C VAL A 264 8.93 -10.96 -4.83
N LEU A 265 8.36 -10.12 -3.97
CA LEU A 265 8.73 -10.00 -2.57
C LEU A 265 7.54 -10.37 -1.70
N ILE A 266 7.70 -11.37 -0.83
CA ILE A 266 6.73 -11.69 0.23
C ILE A 266 7.23 -11.12 1.54
N VAL A 267 6.37 -10.40 2.24
CA VAL A 267 6.65 -9.88 3.59
C VAL A 267 5.55 -10.30 4.55
N ASP A 268 5.94 -10.84 5.67
CA ASP A 268 5.01 -11.24 6.72
C ASP A 268 5.53 -10.93 8.12
N GLY A 269 4.71 -11.06 9.14
CA GLY A 269 5.10 -10.92 10.54
C GLY A 269 5.36 -12.26 11.22
N SER A 270 6.38 -12.34 12.08
CA SER A 270 6.69 -13.61 12.76
C SER A 270 5.65 -14.03 13.80
N ALA A 271 4.72 -13.16 14.13
CA ALA A 271 3.59 -13.41 15.03
C ALA A 271 2.23 -13.31 14.29
N ASP A 272 2.25 -13.38 12.96
CA ASP A 272 1.01 -13.44 12.17
C ASP A 272 0.29 -14.76 12.45
N LYS A 273 -0.89 -14.66 13.06
CA LYS A 273 -1.69 -15.84 13.38
C LYS A 273 -2.31 -16.54 12.16
N LEU A 274 -2.27 -15.91 10.99
CA LEU A 274 -2.71 -16.53 9.74
C LEU A 274 -1.61 -17.35 9.07
N CYS A 275 -0.34 -17.21 9.51
CA CYS A 275 0.85 -17.83 8.90
C CYS A 275 1.85 -18.39 9.92
N LEU A 276 1.43 -18.92 11.05
CA LEU A 276 2.30 -19.17 12.22
C LEU A 276 3.63 -19.87 11.92
N ASN A 277 3.63 -21.04 11.27
CA ASN A 277 4.84 -21.87 11.11
C ASN A 277 5.74 -21.39 9.98
N ALA A 278 5.17 -21.10 8.82
CA ALA A 278 5.92 -20.61 7.66
C ALA A 278 6.56 -19.24 7.94
N CYS A 279 5.87 -18.38 8.66
CA CYS A 279 6.33 -17.03 8.98
C CYS A 279 7.22 -16.94 10.25
N ALA A 280 7.69 -18.05 10.81
CA ALA A 280 8.56 -18.01 11.99
C ALA A 280 9.90 -17.27 11.74
N SER A 281 10.39 -17.25 10.51
CA SER A 281 11.59 -16.52 10.10
C SER A 281 11.63 -16.30 8.59
N THR A 282 12.43 -15.33 8.14
CA THR A 282 12.69 -15.12 6.71
C THR A 282 13.18 -16.39 6.01
N ALA A 283 14.04 -17.18 6.65
CA ALA A 283 14.55 -18.41 6.07
C ALA A 283 13.48 -19.50 5.98
N THR A 284 12.61 -19.60 6.99
CA THR A 284 11.49 -20.56 6.98
C THR A 284 10.49 -20.19 5.88
N LEU A 285 10.09 -18.93 5.80
CA LEU A 285 9.19 -18.44 4.76
C LEU A 285 9.77 -18.67 3.36
N ALA A 286 11.06 -18.43 3.16
CA ALA A 286 11.73 -18.68 1.89
C ALA A 286 11.68 -20.19 1.51
N ALA A 287 11.91 -21.06 2.45
CA ALA A 287 11.90 -22.50 2.21
C ALA A 287 10.50 -23.03 1.89
N GLU A 288 9.49 -22.56 2.62
CA GLU A 288 8.09 -22.97 2.44
C GLU A 288 7.48 -22.43 1.13
N GLU A 289 7.84 -21.20 0.73
CA GLU A 289 7.29 -20.54 -0.47
C GLU A 289 8.03 -20.92 -1.76
N ALA A 290 9.31 -21.27 -1.71
CA ALA A 290 10.12 -21.57 -2.91
C ALA A 290 9.50 -22.60 -3.86
N PRO A 291 8.83 -23.67 -3.42
CA PRO A 291 8.23 -24.68 -4.32
C PRO A 291 7.08 -24.13 -5.18
N TYR A 292 6.48 -23.02 -4.80
CA TYR A 292 5.30 -22.45 -5.47
C TYR A 292 5.64 -21.44 -6.57
N PHE A 293 6.88 -20.97 -6.64
CA PHE A 293 7.29 -19.93 -7.58
C PHE A 293 8.28 -20.45 -8.63
N CYS A 294 8.11 -20.04 -9.86
CA CYS A 294 9.09 -20.33 -10.92
C CYS A 294 10.37 -19.50 -10.72
N PRO A 295 11.52 -19.89 -11.31
CA PRO A 295 12.78 -19.16 -11.18
C PRO A 295 12.72 -17.71 -11.68
N ALA A 296 11.84 -17.40 -12.64
CA ALA A 296 11.66 -16.03 -13.16
C ALA A 296 11.10 -15.08 -12.11
N ALA A 297 10.33 -15.58 -11.14
CA ALA A 297 9.82 -14.80 -10.02
C ALA A 297 10.92 -14.22 -9.12
N ARG A 298 12.15 -14.72 -9.21
CA ARG A 298 13.28 -14.25 -8.37
C ARG A 298 12.85 -13.99 -6.93
N LEU A 299 12.06 -14.94 -6.38
CA LEU A 299 11.40 -14.82 -5.08
C LEU A 299 12.36 -14.34 -3.99
N ARG A 300 11.93 -13.30 -3.27
CA ARG A 300 12.53 -12.86 -2.02
C ARG A 300 11.48 -12.88 -0.92
N THR A 301 11.92 -13.11 0.29
CA THR A 301 11.06 -13.10 1.48
C THR A 301 11.67 -12.23 2.55
N PHE A 302 10.84 -11.66 3.38
CA PHE A 302 11.24 -10.96 4.59
C PHE A 302 10.20 -11.19 5.68
N VAL A 303 10.62 -11.62 6.85
CA VAL A 303 9.74 -11.74 8.02
C VAL A 303 10.13 -10.66 9.03
N LEU A 304 9.15 -9.83 9.41
CA LEU A 304 9.30 -8.78 10.39
C LEU A 304 9.16 -9.38 11.80
N PRO A 305 10.25 -9.39 12.61
CA PRO A 305 10.23 -10.06 13.90
C PRO A 305 9.22 -9.45 14.88
N GLY A 306 8.41 -10.28 15.53
CA GLY A 306 7.41 -9.88 16.52
C GLY A 306 6.14 -9.27 15.95
N SER A 307 6.11 -8.93 14.67
CA SER A 307 4.95 -8.34 14.03
C SER A 307 3.86 -9.38 13.76
N GLY A 308 2.60 -8.92 13.79
CA GLY A 308 1.44 -9.68 13.33
C GLY A 308 1.19 -9.50 11.84
N HIS A 309 -0.06 -9.72 11.43
CA HIS A 309 -0.53 -9.65 10.04
C HIS A 309 -0.34 -8.27 9.40
N SER A 310 -0.55 -7.19 10.17
CA SER A 310 -0.47 -5.81 9.69
C SER A 310 0.94 -5.22 9.82
N VAL A 311 1.92 -5.78 9.07
CA VAL A 311 3.34 -5.39 9.13
C VAL A 311 3.58 -3.90 8.92
N ASN A 312 2.71 -3.22 8.17
CA ASN A 312 2.80 -1.79 7.91
C ASN A 312 2.57 -0.94 9.17
N LEU A 313 1.84 -1.49 10.14
CA LEU A 313 1.43 -0.84 11.37
C LEU A 313 2.22 -1.31 12.61
N ALA A 314 3.22 -2.16 12.40
CA ALA A 314 4.11 -2.67 13.44
C ALA A 314 5.08 -1.59 13.95
N ARG A 315 5.48 -1.65 15.22
CA ARG A 315 6.43 -0.69 15.80
C ARG A 315 7.76 -0.63 15.05
N ASN A 316 8.20 -1.74 14.51
CA ASN A 316 9.46 -1.88 13.76
C ASN A 316 9.26 -1.85 12.23
N THR A 317 8.14 -1.32 11.76
CA THR A 317 7.77 -1.22 10.33
C THR A 317 8.86 -0.59 9.46
N ALA A 318 9.76 0.22 10.02
CA ALA A 318 10.89 0.81 9.30
C ALA A 318 11.81 -0.26 8.69
N ALA A 319 11.95 -1.42 9.34
CA ALA A 319 12.74 -2.55 8.81
C ALA A 319 12.05 -3.19 7.59
N TYR A 320 10.73 -3.32 7.62
CA TYR A 320 9.92 -3.74 6.48
C TYR A 320 10.06 -2.75 5.31
N GLN A 321 9.89 -1.45 5.58
CA GLN A 321 10.04 -0.42 4.55
C GLN A 321 11.44 -0.44 3.93
N ALA A 322 12.50 -0.69 4.73
CA ALA A 322 13.86 -0.85 4.23
C ALA A 322 13.99 -2.08 3.31
N ALA A 323 13.46 -3.23 3.73
CA ALA A 323 13.48 -4.46 2.93
C ALA A 323 12.79 -4.28 1.56
N VAL A 324 11.67 -3.55 1.52
CA VAL A 324 10.98 -3.22 0.25
C VAL A 324 11.85 -2.31 -0.62
N ARG A 325 12.44 -1.25 -0.06
CA ARG A 325 13.34 -0.35 -0.81
C ARG A 325 14.55 -1.09 -1.38
N ASP A 326 15.17 -1.97 -0.59
CA ASP A 326 16.33 -2.77 -1.02
C ASP A 326 15.94 -3.75 -2.14
N TRP A 327 14.75 -4.34 -2.07
CA TRP A 327 14.23 -5.17 -3.15
C TRP A 327 13.95 -4.36 -4.42
N LEU A 328 13.27 -3.22 -4.31
CA LEU A 328 13.00 -2.34 -5.45
C LEU A 328 14.30 -1.89 -6.12
N ALA A 329 15.28 -1.41 -5.35
CA ALA A 329 16.57 -0.95 -5.88
C ALA A 329 17.38 -2.08 -6.54
N ALA A 330 17.18 -3.34 -6.13
CA ALA A 330 17.91 -4.49 -6.70
C ALA A 330 17.23 -5.06 -7.95
N MET A 331 15.93 -4.76 -8.18
CA MET A 331 15.15 -5.36 -9.26
C MET A 331 14.80 -4.39 -10.39
N PHE A 332 14.69 -3.08 -10.07
CA PHE A 332 14.19 -2.04 -10.99
C PHE A 332 15.09 -0.82 -11.02
#